data_7feff64b26732895910ff586f5eb786b
#
_entry.id   7feff64b26732895910ff586f5eb786b
#
_cell.length_a   1.000
_cell.length_b   1.000
_cell.length_c   1.000
_cell.angle_alpha   90.00
_cell.angle_beta   90.00
_cell.angle_gamma   90.00
#
_symmetry.space_group_name_H-M   'P 1'
#
loop_
_entity.id
_entity.type
_entity.pdbx_description
1 polymer ?
#
loop_
_entity_poly.entity_id
_entity_poly.type
_entity_poly.pdbx_seq_one_letter_code
_entity_poly.pdbx_strand_id
1 'polypeptide(L)'
;MNKISIRQATLGDTEVIRKLNHKLFILEKQNFDSTLITDWPLSAEGKKYFAELIKNEYVIVATDGDTVIGYLAGSINDKCSYSDVQYGEINNMFIDNEYRGSGVGTSLIDKFKTYCLEKNIHNLRVVASAKNRSAIDFYKKQGFNEFDITLTMSIK
;
A
#
# COMPACT_ATOMS: atom_id res chain seq x y z
N MET A 1 -23.33 -0.83 8.88
CA MET A 1 -22.23 -1.23 7.99
C MET A 1 -22.75 -2.32 7.05
N ASN A 2 -22.62 -2.11 5.76
CA ASN A 2 -22.84 -3.16 4.78
C ASN A 2 -21.72 -4.20 4.88
N LYS A 3 -21.84 -5.31 4.15
CA LYS A 3 -20.79 -6.34 4.14
C LYS A 3 -19.54 -5.78 3.43
N ILE A 4 -18.42 -5.68 4.15
CA ILE A 4 -17.13 -5.30 3.56
C ILE A 4 -16.70 -6.39 2.58
N SER A 5 -16.33 -5.99 1.38
CA SER A 5 -15.81 -6.87 0.35
C SER A 5 -14.48 -6.35 -0.22
N ILE A 6 -13.69 -7.27 -0.79
CA ILE A 6 -12.43 -6.93 -1.45
C ILE A 6 -12.50 -7.44 -2.88
N ARG A 7 -12.19 -6.55 -3.82
CA ARG A 7 -12.13 -6.86 -5.25
C ARG A 7 -10.90 -6.25 -5.91
N GLN A 8 -10.56 -6.74 -7.07
CA GLN A 8 -9.54 -6.11 -7.90
C GLN A 8 -10.01 -4.71 -8.32
N ALA A 9 -9.08 -3.77 -8.34
CA ALA A 9 -9.34 -2.42 -8.82
C ALA A 9 -9.50 -2.40 -10.34
N THR A 10 -10.30 -1.48 -10.82
CA THR A 10 -10.47 -1.16 -12.25
C THR A 10 -10.01 0.25 -12.51
N LEU A 11 -9.83 0.63 -13.77
CA LEU A 11 -9.50 2.02 -14.12
C LEU A 11 -10.55 3.04 -13.63
N GLY A 12 -11.80 2.59 -13.42
CA GLY A 12 -12.85 3.41 -12.80
C GLY A 12 -12.54 3.78 -11.33
N ASP A 13 -11.68 3.03 -10.65
CA ASP A 13 -11.28 3.29 -9.26
C ASP A 13 -10.11 4.30 -9.16
N THR A 14 -9.51 4.73 -10.27
CA THR A 14 -8.34 5.62 -10.27
C THR A 14 -8.56 6.85 -9.40
N GLU A 15 -9.68 7.54 -9.56
CA GLU A 15 -9.95 8.80 -8.84
C GLU A 15 -10.13 8.58 -7.33
N VAL A 16 -10.81 7.52 -6.92
CA VAL A 16 -11.00 7.25 -5.49
C VAL A 16 -9.69 6.79 -4.84
N ILE A 17 -8.88 5.99 -5.53
CA ILE A 17 -7.56 5.57 -5.03
C ILE A 17 -6.64 6.78 -4.85
N ARG A 18 -6.61 7.70 -5.81
CA ARG A 18 -5.84 8.96 -5.72
C ARG A 18 -6.24 9.79 -4.50
N LYS A 19 -7.55 9.92 -4.25
CA LYS A 19 -8.06 10.63 -3.06
C LYS A 19 -7.65 9.94 -1.75
N LEU A 20 -7.69 8.62 -1.70
CA LEU A 20 -7.22 7.86 -0.54
C LEU A 20 -5.70 8.00 -0.35
N ASN A 21 -4.93 7.97 -1.43
CA ASN A 21 -3.49 8.20 -1.36
C ASN A 21 -3.14 9.64 -0.95
N HIS A 22 -3.92 10.62 -1.38
CA HIS A 22 -3.77 12.00 -0.91
C HIS A 22 -3.96 12.12 0.61
N LYS A 23 -4.98 11.45 1.17
CA LYS A 23 -5.16 11.36 2.63
C LYS A 23 -3.94 10.72 3.32
N LEU A 24 -3.38 9.67 2.72
CA LEU A 24 -2.15 9.02 3.21
C LEU A 24 -0.98 10.01 3.22
N PHE A 25 -0.76 10.73 2.12
CA PHE A 25 0.33 11.70 2.00
C PHE A 25 0.22 12.84 3.01
N ILE A 26 -0.99 13.34 3.26
CA ILE A 26 -1.25 14.35 4.30
C ILE A 26 -0.85 13.80 5.68
N LEU A 27 -1.30 12.60 6.02
CA LEU A 27 -1.01 11.96 7.29
C LEU A 27 0.50 11.71 7.47
N GLU A 28 1.16 11.21 6.43
CA GLU A 28 2.60 10.92 6.47
C GLU A 28 3.42 12.20 6.56
N LYS A 29 3.07 13.25 5.79
CA LYS A 29 3.75 14.53 5.87
C LYS A 29 3.67 15.16 7.27
N GLN A 30 2.52 15.10 7.87
CA GLN A 30 2.29 15.69 9.20
C GLN A 30 3.05 14.96 10.31
N ASN A 31 3.24 13.65 10.20
CA ASN A 31 3.73 12.84 11.30
C ASN A 31 5.11 12.22 11.07
N PHE A 32 5.53 11.98 9.82
CA PHE A 32 6.67 11.11 9.55
C PHE A 32 7.67 11.71 8.56
N ASP A 33 7.22 12.30 7.45
CA ASP A 33 8.08 12.78 6.36
C ASP A 33 7.60 14.13 5.82
N SER A 34 8.21 15.20 6.33
CA SER A 34 7.88 16.58 5.93
C SER A 34 8.21 16.91 4.46
N THR A 35 8.94 16.06 3.76
CA THR A 35 9.38 16.30 2.36
C THR A 35 8.32 15.96 1.32
N LEU A 36 7.27 15.24 1.70
CA LEU A 36 6.23 14.81 0.78
C LEU A 36 5.47 16.00 0.16
N ILE A 37 5.19 15.89 -1.13
CA ILE A 37 4.31 16.80 -1.88
C ILE A 37 2.89 16.24 -1.82
N THR A 38 2.09 16.74 -0.89
CA THR A 38 0.78 16.17 -0.56
C THR A 38 -0.19 16.12 -1.74
N ASP A 39 -0.14 17.11 -2.64
CA ASP A 39 -1.07 17.21 -3.77
C ASP A 39 -0.62 16.41 -5.00
N TRP A 40 0.59 15.81 -4.96
CA TRP A 40 1.09 15.00 -6.07
C TRP A 40 0.09 13.90 -6.53
N PRO A 41 -0.58 13.14 -5.64
CA PRO A 41 -1.55 12.13 -6.09
C PRO A 41 -2.70 12.73 -6.92
N LEU A 42 -3.05 14.00 -6.69
CA LEU A 42 -4.12 14.71 -7.39
C LEU A 42 -3.64 15.41 -8.66
N SER A 43 -2.34 15.44 -8.92
CA SER A 43 -1.75 16.02 -10.13
C SER A 43 -2.02 15.17 -11.39
N ALA A 44 -1.71 15.73 -12.56
CA ALA A 44 -1.77 14.97 -13.83
C ALA A 44 -0.80 13.78 -13.83
N GLU A 45 0.40 13.95 -13.23
CA GLU A 45 1.39 12.90 -13.07
C GLU A 45 0.88 11.78 -12.16
N GLY A 46 0.32 12.13 -11.00
CA GLY A 46 -0.30 11.18 -10.09
C GLY A 46 -1.45 10.41 -10.75
N LYS A 47 -2.28 11.08 -11.56
CA LYS A 47 -3.34 10.41 -12.33
C LYS A 47 -2.79 9.34 -13.27
N LYS A 48 -1.76 9.68 -14.03
CA LYS A 48 -1.09 8.75 -14.94
C LYS A 48 -0.49 7.57 -14.18
N TYR A 49 0.24 7.87 -13.09
CA TYR A 49 0.87 6.85 -12.25
C TYR A 49 -0.15 5.82 -11.73
N PHE A 50 -1.25 6.27 -11.11
CA PHE A 50 -2.25 5.34 -10.55
C PHE A 50 -3.01 4.57 -11.62
N ALA A 51 -3.26 5.16 -12.80
CA ALA A 51 -3.87 4.45 -13.91
C ALA A 51 -2.95 3.33 -14.44
N GLU A 52 -1.65 3.60 -14.58
CA GLU A 52 -0.66 2.62 -15.00
C GLU A 52 -0.46 1.53 -13.92
N LEU A 53 -0.46 1.91 -12.64
CA LEU A 53 -0.37 0.98 -11.51
C LEU A 53 -1.54 -0.02 -11.52
N ILE A 54 -2.78 0.47 -11.69
CA ILE A 54 -3.97 -0.38 -11.76
C ILE A 54 -3.93 -1.31 -12.97
N LYS A 55 -3.40 -0.84 -14.09
CA LYS A 55 -3.33 -1.60 -15.34
C LYS A 55 -2.27 -2.71 -15.31
N ASN A 56 -1.12 -2.44 -14.69
CA ASN A 56 0.08 -3.27 -14.85
C ASN A 56 0.40 -4.08 -13.58
N GLU A 57 -0.08 -3.68 -12.42
CA GLU A 57 0.25 -4.27 -11.13
C GLU A 57 -0.98 -4.84 -10.42
N TYR A 58 -0.77 -5.45 -9.27
CA TYR A 58 -1.86 -6.00 -8.47
C TYR A 58 -2.44 -4.95 -7.52
N VAL A 59 -3.55 -4.36 -7.91
CA VAL A 59 -4.25 -3.36 -7.09
C VAL A 59 -5.62 -3.88 -6.71
N ILE A 60 -5.92 -3.84 -5.41
CA ILE A 60 -7.22 -4.24 -4.85
C ILE A 60 -7.80 -3.13 -4.00
N VAL A 61 -9.12 -3.08 -3.96
CA VAL A 61 -9.89 -2.15 -3.12
C VAL A 61 -10.79 -2.90 -2.15
N ALA A 62 -10.93 -2.32 -0.96
CA ALA A 62 -11.94 -2.71 0.01
C ALA A 62 -13.14 -1.79 -0.14
N THR A 63 -14.36 -2.35 -0.12
CA THR A 63 -15.61 -1.59 -0.26
C THR A 63 -16.58 -1.90 0.88
N ASP A 64 -17.33 -0.88 1.30
CA ASP A 64 -18.53 -1.00 2.11
C ASP A 64 -19.74 -0.64 1.23
N GLY A 65 -20.46 -1.66 0.75
CA GLY A 65 -21.39 -1.49 -0.36
C GLY A 65 -20.66 -0.98 -1.61
N ASP A 66 -21.12 0.13 -2.17
CA ASP A 66 -20.52 0.77 -3.35
C ASP A 66 -19.37 1.73 -3.04
N THR A 67 -19.10 2.00 -1.76
CA THR A 67 -18.09 2.95 -1.33
C THR A 67 -16.73 2.27 -1.17
N VAL A 68 -15.71 2.74 -1.89
CA VAL A 68 -14.32 2.32 -1.67
C VAL A 68 -13.78 2.99 -0.40
N ILE A 69 -13.39 2.16 0.57
CA ILE A 69 -12.96 2.56 1.91
C ILE A 69 -11.47 2.35 2.18
N GLY A 70 -10.77 1.69 1.26
CA GLY A 70 -9.35 1.43 1.36
C GLY A 70 -8.83 0.71 0.13
N TYR A 71 -7.52 0.65 -0.01
CA TYR A 71 -6.86 -0.05 -1.11
C TYR A 71 -5.49 -0.59 -0.69
N LEU A 72 -5.01 -1.56 -1.45
CA LEU A 72 -3.63 -2.02 -1.44
C LEU A 72 -3.15 -2.08 -2.90
N ALA A 73 -1.99 -1.49 -3.15
CA ALA A 73 -1.25 -1.65 -4.40
C ALA A 73 0.01 -2.45 -4.10
N GLY A 74 0.18 -3.55 -4.80
CA GLY A 74 1.32 -4.44 -4.67
C GLY A 74 1.89 -4.83 -6.02
N SER A 75 3.18 -5.09 -6.05
CA SER A 75 3.93 -5.52 -7.23
C SER A 75 4.81 -6.73 -6.91
N ILE A 76 5.28 -7.42 -7.94
CA ILE A 76 6.31 -8.43 -7.81
C ILE A 76 7.59 -7.82 -8.37
N ASN A 77 8.63 -7.74 -7.53
CA ASN A 77 9.89 -7.16 -7.94
C ASN A 77 10.64 -8.08 -8.92
N ASP A 78 11.41 -7.47 -9.80
CA ASP A 78 12.27 -8.21 -10.70
C ASP A 78 13.29 -9.06 -9.93
N LYS A 79 13.57 -10.24 -10.46
CA LYS A 79 14.61 -11.10 -9.91
C LYS A 79 15.98 -10.48 -10.18
N CYS A 80 16.75 -10.26 -9.11
CA CYS A 80 18.12 -9.74 -9.25
C CYS A 80 19.15 -10.87 -9.30
N SER A 81 20.25 -10.63 -10.01
CA SER A 81 21.31 -11.63 -10.21
C SER A 81 22.10 -11.97 -8.95
N TYR A 82 22.03 -11.13 -7.93
CA TYR A 82 22.76 -11.30 -6.66
C TYR A 82 21.90 -11.80 -5.50
N SER A 83 20.64 -12.16 -5.76
CA SER A 83 19.72 -12.68 -4.74
C SER A 83 18.85 -13.77 -5.32
N ASP A 84 18.72 -14.87 -4.58
CA ASP A 84 17.81 -15.96 -4.93
C ASP A 84 16.36 -15.67 -4.54
N VAL A 85 16.11 -14.58 -3.83
CA VAL A 85 14.80 -14.24 -3.29
C VAL A 85 14.13 -13.17 -4.15
N GLN A 86 12.90 -13.46 -4.56
CA GLN A 86 11.99 -12.51 -5.19
C GLN A 86 10.88 -12.15 -4.21
N TYR A 87 10.53 -10.88 -4.15
CA TYR A 87 9.53 -10.36 -3.20
C TYR A 87 8.27 -9.89 -3.91
N GLY A 88 7.11 -10.17 -3.27
CA GLY A 88 5.93 -9.34 -3.43
C GLY A 88 6.07 -8.10 -2.55
N GLU A 89 5.97 -6.93 -3.12
CA GLU A 89 6.12 -5.65 -2.40
C GLU A 89 4.77 -4.95 -2.24
N ILE A 90 4.43 -4.57 -1.02
CA ILE A 90 3.31 -3.68 -0.77
C ILE A 90 3.82 -2.25 -0.99
N ASN A 91 3.48 -1.67 -2.14
CA ASN A 91 3.91 -0.33 -2.53
C ASN A 91 3.15 0.75 -1.78
N ASN A 92 1.83 0.57 -1.65
CA ASN A 92 0.92 1.48 -0.99
C ASN A 92 -0.24 0.73 -0.36
N MET A 93 -0.63 1.12 0.84
CA MET A 93 -1.87 0.66 1.47
C MET A 93 -2.45 1.77 2.33
N PHE A 94 -3.73 2.03 2.18
CA PHE A 94 -4.46 2.97 3.01
C PHE A 94 -5.88 2.50 3.26
N ILE A 95 -6.36 2.73 4.48
CA ILE A 95 -7.72 2.45 4.90
C ILE A 95 -8.24 3.70 5.59
N ASP A 96 -9.43 4.13 5.22
CA ASP A 96 -10.10 5.27 5.85
C ASP A 96 -10.21 5.06 7.36
N ASN A 97 -10.01 6.14 8.11
CA ASN A 97 -9.87 6.08 9.57
C ASN A 97 -11.05 5.38 10.27
N GLU A 98 -12.27 5.59 9.76
CA GLU A 98 -13.49 5.01 10.32
C GLU A 98 -13.55 3.48 10.22
N TYR A 99 -12.76 2.89 9.31
CA TYR A 99 -12.71 1.45 9.06
C TYR A 99 -11.45 0.78 9.59
N ARG A 100 -10.57 1.53 10.25
CA ARG A 100 -9.38 0.96 10.88
C ARG A 100 -9.76 0.13 12.11
N GLY A 101 -8.95 -0.89 12.39
CA GLY A 101 -9.22 -1.81 13.50
C GLY A 101 -10.33 -2.83 13.25
N SER A 102 -11.00 -2.82 12.09
CA SER A 102 -12.09 -3.75 11.72
C SER A 102 -11.63 -4.97 10.91
N GLY A 103 -10.32 -5.18 10.76
CA GLY A 103 -9.76 -6.32 10.01
C GLY A 103 -9.59 -6.09 8.50
N VAL A 104 -9.97 -4.93 7.96
CA VAL A 104 -9.84 -4.62 6.52
C VAL A 104 -8.41 -4.74 6.04
N GLY A 105 -7.45 -4.19 6.80
CA GLY A 105 -6.02 -4.25 6.43
C GLY A 105 -5.49 -5.68 6.38
N THR A 106 -5.87 -6.51 7.34
CA THR A 106 -5.52 -7.94 7.35
C THR A 106 -6.09 -8.63 6.12
N SER A 107 -7.35 -8.38 5.78
CA SER A 107 -7.98 -8.99 4.61
C SER A 107 -7.35 -8.56 3.28
N LEU A 108 -6.91 -7.29 3.16
CA LEU A 108 -6.16 -6.82 2.00
C LEU A 108 -4.81 -7.54 1.87
N ILE A 109 -4.06 -7.67 2.97
CA ILE A 109 -2.78 -8.39 2.99
C ILE A 109 -2.97 -9.85 2.65
N ASP A 110 -3.98 -10.52 3.19
CA ASP A 110 -4.24 -11.94 2.91
C ASP A 110 -4.58 -12.18 1.44
N LYS A 111 -5.31 -11.28 0.80
CA LYS A 111 -5.54 -11.31 -0.65
C LYS A 111 -4.25 -11.15 -1.45
N PHE A 112 -3.37 -10.24 -1.03
CA PHE A 112 -2.07 -10.06 -1.68
C PHE A 112 -1.15 -11.26 -1.46
N LYS A 113 -1.13 -11.87 -0.27
CA LYS A 113 -0.43 -13.13 0.00
C LYS A 113 -0.88 -14.23 -0.96
N THR A 114 -2.20 -14.40 -1.13
CA THR A 114 -2.76 -15.40 -2.04
C THR A 114 -2.27 -15.16 -3.47
N TYR A 115 -2.37 -13.93 -3.96
CA TYR A 115 -1.86 -13.55 -5.29
C TYR A 115 -0.36 -13.88 -5.45
N CYS A 116 0.47 -13.56 -4.47
CA CYS A 116 1.90 -13.85 -4.51
C CYS A 116 2.17 -15.36 -4.56
N LEU A 117 1.47 -16.15 -3.75
CA LEU A 117 1.60 -17.61 -3.75
C LEU A 117 1.20 -18.22 -5.10
N GLU A 118 0.14 -17.74 -5.76
CA GLU A 118 -0.27 -18.15 -7.11
C GLU A 118 0.81 -17.85 -8.17
N LYS A 119 1.66 -16.86 -7.91
CA LYS A 119 2.83 -16.50 -8.73
C LYS A 119 4.14 -17.17 -8.28
N ASN A 120 4.06 -18.12 -7.35
CA ASN A 120 5.22 -18.79 -6.75
C ASN A 120 6.17 -17.82 -6.01
N ILE A 121 5.64 -16.73 -5.46
CA ILE A 121 6.36 -15.76 -4.64
C ILE A 121 6.06 -16.05 -3.17
N HIS A 122 7.08 -16.36 -2.39
CA HIS A 122 6.95 -16.80 -1.00
C HIS A 122 7.42 -15.77 0.02
N ASN A 123 7.92 -14.64 -0.43
CA ASN A 123 8.43 -13.58 0.44
C ASN A 123 7.71 -12.27 0.13
N LEU A 124 7.30 -11.57 1.18
CA LEU A 124 6.69 -10.25 1.09
C LEU A 124 7.58 -9.20 1.72
N ARG A 125 7.53 -7.99 1.18
CA ARG A 125 8.20 -6.82 1.71
C ARG A 125 7.27 -5.63 1.77
N VAL A 126 7.45 -4.78 2.78
CA VAL A 126 6.82 -3.48 2.90
C VAL A 126 7.81 -2.50 3.53
N VAL A 127 7.81 -1.27 3.06
CA VAL A 127 8.59 -0.18 3.65
C VAL A 127 7.65 0.71 4.46
N ALA A 128 8.01 0.97 5.70
CA ALA A 128 7.28 1.87 6.59
C ALA A 128 8.26 2.86 7.24
N SER A 129 7.82 4.09 7.48
CA SER A 129 8.63 5.05 8.24
C SER A 129 8.97 4.48 9.61
N ALA A 130 10.24 4.59 10.04
CA ALA A 130 10.69 4.18 11.37
C ALA A 130 9.93 4.92 12.51
N LYS A 131 9.34 6.08 12.21
CA LYS A 131 8.50 6.84 13.14
C LYS A 131 7.05 6.34 13.21
N ASN A 132 6.61 5.59 12.20
CA ASN A 132 5.23 5.08 12.12
C ASN A 132 5.08 3.77 12.90
N ARG A 133 5.12 3.85 14.22
CA ARG A 133 5.01 2.69 15.11
C ARG A 133 3.72 1.91 14.91
N SER A 134 2.62 2.60 14.67
CA SER A 134 1.32 1.97 14.43
C SER A 134 1.33 1.05 13.18
N ALA A 135 1.93 1.52 12.08
CA ALA A 135 2.08 0.70 10.88
C ALA A 135 3.05 -0.48 11.12
N ILE A 136 4.19 -0.23 11.77
CA ILE A 136 5.17 -1.28 12.08
C ILE A 136 4.53 -2.36 12.95
N ASP A 137 3.81 -2.01 14.00
CA ASP A 137 3.14 -2.95 14.88
C ASP A 137 2.05 -3.74 14.16
N PHE A 138 1.31 -3.08 13.26
CA PHE A 138 0.33 -3.74 12.41
C PHE A 138 1.00 -4.79 11.51
N TYR A 139 2.07 -4.44 10.79
CA TYR A 139 2.77 -5.39 9.92
C TYR A 139 3.41 -6.53 10.71
N LYS A 140 3.97 -6.27 11.90
CA LYS A 140 4.49 -7.32 12.79
C LYS A 140 3.39 -8.32 13.18
N LYS A 141 2.18 -7.87 13.47
CA LYS A 141 1.03 -8.74 13.73
C LYS A 141 0.63 -9.58 12.51
N GLN A 142 0.94 -9.13 11.29
CA GLN A 142 0.73 -9.89 10.06
C GLN A 142 1.87 -10.87 9.75
N GLY A 143 2.92 -10.93 10.58
CA GLY A 143 4.06 -11.83 10.43
C GLY A 143 5.29 -11.22 9.77
N PHE A 144 5.30 -9.91 9.51
CA PHE A 144 6.49 -9.23 9.02
C PHE A 144 7.50 -9.01 10.15
N ASN A 145 8.78 -9.02 9.80
CA ASN A 145 9.89 -8.71 10.70
C ASN A 145 10.69 -7.53 10.13
N GLU A 146 11.39 -6.83 11.00
CA GLU A 146 12.33 -5.79 10.57
C GLU A 146 13.45 -6.41 9.73
N PHE A 147 13.77 -5.77 8.60
CA PHE A 147 14.78 -6.27 7.67
C PHE A 147 15.88 -5.23 7.41
N ASP A 148 15.51 -4.03 6.99
CA ASP A 148 16.46 -2.95 6.69
C ASP A 148 16.21 -1.71 7.55
N ILE A 149 17.25 -0.90 7.73
CA ILE A 149 17.17 0.42 8.34
C ILE A 149 17.76 1.43 7.35
N THR A 150 17.00 2.45 6.98
CA THR A 150 17.47 3.57 6.18
C THR A 150 17.89 4.72 7.10
N LEU A 151 19.12 5.20 6.93
CA LEU A 151 19.65 6.37 7.63
C LEU A 151 19.80 7.53 6.66
N THR A 152 19.41 8.73 7.08
CA THR A 152 19.50 9.95 6.28
C THR A 152 20.24 11.03 7.04
N MET A 153 20.99 11.87 6.31
CA MET A 153 21.69 13.04 6.86
C MET A 153 21.54 14.21 5.89
N SER A 154 21.23 15.40 6.41
CA SER A 154 21.30 16.63 5.62
C SER A 154 22.73 17.14 5.59
N ILE A 155 23.25 17.38 4.39
CA ILE A 155 24.58 18.02 4.20
C ILE A 155 24.31 19.50 3.94
N LYS A 156 24.85 20.36 4.81
CA LYS A 156 24.73 21.82 4.67
C LYS A 156 25.82 22.35 3.74
#